data_0cfd3a8420892a5f016681e3146f86bf
#
_entry.id   0cfd3a8420892a5f016681e3146f86bf
#
_cell.length_a   1.000
_cell.length_b   1.000
_cell.length_c   1.000
_cell.angle_alpha   90.00
_cell.angle_beta   90.00
_cell.angle_gamma   90.00
#
_symmetry.space_group_name_H-M   'P 1'
#
loop_
_entity.id
_entity.type
_entity.pdbx_description
1 polymer ?
#
loop_
_entity_poly.entity_id
_entity_poly.type
_entity_poly.pdbx_seq_one_letter_code
_entity_poly.pdbx_strand_id
1 'polypeptide(L)' 'AVTVLRPSGTVDIEGEPYDSVSESGFIAPGTPVRVVRFENAQLYVERVE' A
#
# COMPACT_ATOMS: atom_id res chain seq x y z
N ALA A 1 -5.00 -1.66 3.25
CA ALA A 1 -4.09 -2.72 2.81
C ALA A 1 -4.80 -4.07 2.91
N VAL A 2 -4.64 -4.91 1.89
CA VAL A 2 -5.24 -6.25 1.89
C VAL A 2 -4.36 -7.22 2.67
N THR A 3 -3.06 -7.07 2.53
CA THR A 3 -2.10 -7.87 3.28
C THR A 3 -1.23 -6.94 4.10
N VAL A 4 -0.42 -7.53 4.98
CA VAL A 4 0.56 -6.74 5.71
C VAL A 4 1.60 -6.20 4.75
N LEU A 5 2.01 -4.95 4.95
CA LEU A 5 3.09 -4.35 4.15
C LEU A 5 4.36 -4.31 4.99
N ARG A 6 5.45 -4.99 4.52
CA ARG A 6 6.72 -5.12 5.25
C ARG A 6 7.91 -4.99 4.32
N PRO A 7 8.16 -3.92 3.71
CA PRO A 7 7.29 -2.79 3.38
C PRO A 7 6.40 -3.04 2.17
N SER A 8 6.49 -4.18 1.50
CA SER A 8 5.71 -4.43 0.30
C SER A 8 4.55 -5.38 0.60
N GLY A 9 3.51 -5.30 -0.20
CA GLY A 9 2.34 -6.14 -0.06
C GLY A 9 1.30 -5.71 -1.06
N THR A 10 0.04 -5.98 -0.76
CA THR A 10 -1.06 -5.73 -1.69
C THR A 10 -2.03 -4.74 -1.08
N VAL A 11 -2.44 -3.76 -1.87
CA VAL A 11 -3.50 -2.82 -1.50
C VAL A 11 -4.63 -2.94 -2.49
N ASP A 12 -5.82 -2.55 -2.04
CA ASP A 12 -7.02 -2.60 -2.87
C ASP A 12 -7.39 -1.16 -3.23
N ILE A 13 -7.52 -0.90 -4.52
CA ILE A 13 -7.90 0.42 -5.01
C ILE A 13 -9.11 0.23 -5.89
N GLU A 14 -10.27 0.71 -5.41
CA GLU A 14 -11.53 0.62 -6.14
C GLU A 14 -11.84 -0.81 -6.56
N GLY A 15 -11.59 -1.77 -5.65
CA GLY A 15 -11.90 -3.16 -5.91
C GLY A 15 -10.83 -3.92 -6.68
N GLU A 16 -9.70 -3.28 -7.01
CA GLU A 16 -8.62 -3.90 -7.75
C GLU A 16 -7.40 -4.05 -6.87
N PRO A 17 -6.75 -5.22 -6.86
CA PRO A 17 -5.53 -5.40 -6.07
C PRO A 17 -4.31 -4.87 -6.81
N TYR A 18 -3.41 -4.22 -6.08
CA TYR A 18 -2.16 -3.69 -6.64
C TYR A 18 -1.02 -4.00 -5.70
N ASP A 19 0.12 -4.40 -6.26
CA ASP A 19 1.33 -4.54 -5.49
C ASP A 19 1.83 -3.16 -5.09
N SER A 20 2.22 -3.01 -3.84
CA SER A 20 2.59 -1.71 -3.31
C SER A 20 3.76 -1.80 -2.36
N VAL A 21 4.44 -0.68 -2.19
CA VAL A 21 5.52 -0.55 -1.21
C VAL A 21 5.11 0.54 -0.23
N SER A 22 5.24 0.25 1.07
CA SER A 22 4.89 1.20 2.10
C SER A 22 6.05 2.14 2.37
N GLU A 23 5.77 3.44 2.39
CA GLU A 23 6.74 4.43 2.82
C GLU A 23 6.61 4.73 4.30
N SER A 24 5.62 4.14 4.96
CA SER A 24 5.40 4.30 6.40
C SER A 24 5.90 3.10 7.19
N GLY A 25 6.64 2.19 6.55
CA GLY A 25 7.11 0.99 7.22
C GLY A 25 6.02 -0.06 7.31
N PHE A 26 5.92 -0.72 8.45
CA PHE A 26 4.94 -1.79 8.63
C PHE A 26 3.51 -1.26 8.62
N ILE A 27 2.65 -1.88 7.82
CA ILE A 27 1.23 -1.52 7.79
C ILE A 27 0.42 -2.81 7.91
N ALA A 28 -0.44 -2.87 8.92
CA ALA A 28 -1.26 -4.05 9.19
C ALA A 28 -2.36 -4.19 8.14
N PRO A 29 -2.86 -5.43 7.91
CA PRO A 29 -3.99 -5.63 7.00
C PRO A 29 -5.19 -4.83 7.45
N GLY A 30 -5.96 -4.32 6.49
CA GLY A 30 -7.16 -3.55 6.79
C GLY A 30 -6.91 -2.09 7.09
N THR A 31 -5.65 -1.67 7.15
CA THR A 31 -5.31 -0.28 7.42
C THR A 31 -5.53 0.56 6.17
N PRO A 32 -6.24 1.67 6.27
CA PRO A 32 -6.37 2.55 5.10
C PRO A 32 -5.04 3.17 4.74
N VAL A 33 -4.79 3.29 3.44
CA VAL A 33 -3.53 3.82 2.93
C VAL A 33 -3.82 4.86 1.86
N ARG A 34 -2.81 5.69 1.59
CA ARG A 34 -2.89 6.69 0.55
C ARG A 34 -1.75 6.48 -0.41
N VAL A 35 -2.03 6.51 -1.72
CA VAL A 35 -1.00 6.43 -2.73
C VAL A 35 -0.26 7.75 -2.78
N VAL A 36 1.07 7.70 -2.63
CA VAL A 36 1.87 8.91 -2.64
C VAL A 36 2.63 9.09 -3.93
N ARG A 37 2.91 7.99 -4.64
CA ARG A 37 3.49 8.11 -5.97
C ARG A 37 3.44 6.77 -6.69
N PHE A 38 3.68 6.83 -8.00
CA PHE A 38 3.71 5.63 -8.84
C PHE A 38 4.96 5.74 -9.71
N GLU A 39 5.88 4.80 -9.58
CA GLU A 39 7.14 4.81 -10.33
C GLU A 39 7.49 3.39 -10.71
N ASN A 40 7.98 3.20 -11.95
CA ASN A 40 8.46 1.91 -12.41
C ASN A 40 7.42 0.82 -12.23
N ALA A 41 6.16 1.14 -12.54
CA ALA A 41 5.03 0.23 -12.39
C ALA A 41 4.84 -0.22 -10.94
N GLN A 42 5.28 0.58 -9.98
CA GLN A 42 5.20 0.26 -8.56
C GLN A 42 4.47 1.38 -7.83
N LEU A 43 3.45 1.02 -7.06
CA LEU A 43 2.74 1.99 -6.22
C LEU A 43 3.48 2.15 -4.90
N TYR A 44 3.54 3.39 -4.44
CA TYR A 44 4.10 3.71 -3.13
C TYR A 44 3.01 4.32 -2.29
N VAL A 45 2.80 3.79 -1.10
CA VAL A 45 1.68 4.20 -0.26
C VAL A 45 2.18 4.54 1.14
N GLU A 46 1.36 5.30 1.86
CA GLU A 46 1.64 5.58 3.26
C GLU A 46 0.36 5.38 4.05
N ARG A 47 0.52 5.13 5.35
CA ARG A 47 -0.61 4.93 6.24
C ARG A 47 -1.37 6.24 6.41
N VAL A 48 -2.70 6.15 6.38
CA VAL A 48 -3.58 7.27 6.65
C VAL A 48 -3.99 7.21 8.11
N GLU A 49 -3.80 8.29 8.83
CA GLU A 49 -4.17 8.36 10.25
C GLU A 49 -5.57 8.83 10.44
#